data_f62bfd543071ed7ea829e7f4aafa92a2
#
_entry.id   f62bfd543071ed7ea829e7f4aafa92a2
#
_cell.length_a   1.000
_cell.length_b   1.000
_cell.length_c   1.000
_cell.angle_alpha   90.00
_cell.angle_beta   90.00
_cell.angle_gamma   90.00
#
_symmetry.space_group_name_H-M   'P 1'
#
loop_
_entity.id
_entity.type
_entity.pdbx_description
1 polymer ?
#
loop_
_entity_poly.entity_id
_entity_poly.type
_entity_poly.pdbx_seq_one_letter_code
_entity_poly.pdbx_strand_id
1 'polypeptide(L)'
;MVVRWQQKGGTLSGVWSLTSSLAADRADQETAEAMERGVEADYRSHMNFWKGYWTQSSVSLPDKVLQKQYDNEMYKFGAAAREDSYPISLQAVWTADNGMLPPWKGDYHHDLNTQLSYWPAYTGNHLQEGMGYLNTLWKQRDVYKKYTREYFGTDGMNVPGVCTLTGEPMGGWVQYSMSPTVSAWPVSYTHLTLP
;
A
#
# COMPACT_ATOMS: atom_id res chain seq x y z
N MET A 1 6.43 -19.24 1.72
CA MET A 1 5.89 -19.42 0.35
C MET A 1 5.39 -20.85 0.19
N VAL A 2 4.20 -21.02 -0.35
CA VAL A 2 3.62 -22.31 -0.71
C VAL A 2 3.22 -22.27 -2.18
N VAL A 3 3.47 -23.37 -2.91
CA VAL A 3 3.06 -23.55 -4.30
C VAL A 3 2.21 -24.83 -4.37
N ARG A 4 1.02 -24.74 -4.93
CA ARG A 4 0.16 -25.89 -5.24
C ARG A 4 -0.08 -25.97 -6.73
N TRP A 5 -0.06 -27.16 -7.25
CA TRP A 5 -0.30 -27.37 -8.67
C TRP A 5 -0.97 -28.72 -8.97
N GLN A 6 -1.62 -28.79 -10.09
CA GLN A 6 -2.21 -30.02 -10.63
C GLN A 6 -1.96 -30.11 -12.14
N GLN A 7 -1.89 -31.32 -12.62
CA GLN A 7 -1.79 -31.61 -14.05
C GLN A 7 -3.01 -32.42 -14.50
N LYS A 8 -3.66 -31.94 -15.57
CA LYS A 8 -4.83 -32.61 -16.13
C LYS A 8 -4.80 -32.47 -17.64
N GLY A 9 -4.83 -33.61 -18.36
CA GLY A 9 -4.91 -33.62 -19.81
C GLY A 9 -3.80 -32.82 -20.54
N GLY A 10 -2.56 -32.84 -20.04
CA GLY A 10 -1.45 -32.09 -20.62
C GLY A 10 -1.36 -30.62 -20.18
N THR A 11 -2.34 -30.12 -19.48
CA THR A 11 -2.34 -28.74 -18.90
C THR A 11 -1.86 -28.77 -17.46
N LEU A 12 -0.90 -27.90 -17.12
CA LEU A 12 -0.45 -27.63 -15.78
C LEU A 12 -1.13 -26.37 -15.25
N SER A 13 -1.81 -26.47 -14.12
CA SER A 13 -2.45 -25.35 -13.43
C SER A 13 -1.93 -25.28 -12.01
N GLY A 14 -1.63 -24.08 -11.51
CA GLY A 14 -1.12 -23.93 -10.17
C GLY A 14 -1.32 -22.52 -9.62
N VAL A 15 -1.15 -22.41 -8.31
CA VAL A 15 -1.21 -21.18 -7.56
C VAL A 15 -0.03 -21.13 -6.59
N TRP A 16 0.36 -19.95 -6.20
CA TRP A 16 1.34 -19.75 -5.16
C TRP A 16 0.92 -18.59 -4.23
N SER A 17 1.32 -18.66 -2.98
CA SER A 17 1.17 -17.59 -2.00
C SER A 17 2.46 -17.35 -1.25
N LEU A 18 2.68 -16.09 -0.90
CA LEU A 18 3.80 -15.64 -0.10
C LEU A 18 3.25 -14.82 1.07
N THR A 19 3.47 -15.30 2.28
CA THR A 19 3.08 -14.62 3.51
C THR A 19 4.31 -14.30 4.37
N SER A 20 4.16 -13.37 5.29
CA SER A 20 5.18 -13.03 6.28
C SER A 20 4.71 -13.37 7.69
N SER A 21 5.64 -13.41 8.65
CA SER A 21 5.32 -13.60 10.08
C SER A 21 4.38 -12.53 10.64
N LEU A 22 4.34 -11.34 10.05
CA LEU A 22 3.42 -10.26 10.46
C LEU A 22 1.99 -10.48 9.97
N ALA A 23 1.80 -11.27 8.91
CA ALA A 23 0.48 -11.54 8.31
C ALA A 23 -0.10 -12.91 8.71
N ALA A 24 0.44 -13.57 9.71
CA ALA A 24 0.23 -14.98 10.04
C ALA A 24 0.61 -15.93 8.88
N ASP A 25 0.99 -17.16 9.19
CA ASP A 25 1.36 -18.15 8.15
C ASP A 25 0.09 -18.77 7.53
N ARG A 26 -0.50 -18.06 6.58
CA ARG A 26 -1.72 -18.46 5.88
C ARG A 26 -1.49 -19.00 4.47
N ALA A 27 -0.24 -19.02 4.00
CA ALA A 27 0.06 -19.39 2.62
C ALA A 27 -0.49 -20.77 2.21
N ASP A 28 -0.50 -21.72 3.13
CA ASP A 28 -1.02 -23.07 2.88
C ASP A 28 -2.53 -23.05 2.66
N GLN A 29 -3.26 -22.38 3.54
CA GLN A 29 -4.71 -22.21 3.44
C GLN A 29 -5.09 -21.42 2.18
N GLU A 30 -4.45 -20.30 1.93
CA GLU A 30 -4.71 -19.42 0.77
C GLU A 30 -4.52 -20.16 -0.56
N THR A 31 -3.47 -20.97 -0.68
CA THR A 31 -3.24 -21.76 -1.90
C THR A 31 -4.24 -22.90 -2.05
N ALA A 32 -4.70 -23.52 -0.95
CA ALA A 32 -5.75 -24.56 -1.00
C ALA A 32 -7.08 -23.96 -1.48
N GLU A 33 -7.51 -22.86 -0.86
CA GLU A 33 -8.72 -22.14 -1.22
C GLU A 33 -8.70 -21.63 -2.68
N ALA A 34 -7.55 -21.10 -3.16
CA ALA A 34 -7.42 -20.65 -4.53
C ALA A 34 -7.51 -21.80 -5.55
N MET A 35 -6.92 -22.95 -5.25
CA MET A 35 -7.07 -24.12 -6.09
C MET A 35 -8.53 -24.62 -6.17
N GLU A 36 -9.27 -24.54 -5.06
CA GLU A 36 -10.68 -24.92 -5.00
C GLU A 36 -11.57 -23.92 -5.78
N ARG A 37 -11.35 -22.61 -5.63
CA ARG A 37 -12.09 -21.57 -6.37
C ARG A 37 -11.86 -21.65 -7.88
N GLY A 38 -10.66 -21.93 -8.28
CA GLY A 38 -10.24 -22.02 -9.67
C GLY A 38 -10.01 -20.67 -10.36
N VAL A 39 -9.16 -20.70 -11.38
CA VAL A 39 -8.68 -19.51 -12.13
C VAL A 39 -9.82 -18.64 -12.68
N GLU A 40 -10.89 -19.25 -13.18
CA GLU A 40 -12.02 -18.51 -13.76
C GLU A 40 -12.78 -17.65 -12.72
N ALA A 41 -12.89 -18.14 -11.49
CA ALA A 41 -13.52 -17.37 -10.41
C ALA A 41 -12.62 -16.20 -9.98
N ASP A 42 -11.34 -16.46 -9.83
CA ASP A 42 -10.37 -15.42 -9.47
C ASP A 42 -10.23 -14.36 -10.59
N TYR A 43 -10.24 -14.78 -11.87
CA TYR A 43 -10.24 -13.84 -13.00
C TYR A 43 -11.49 -12.96 -13.03
N ARG A 44 -12.68 -13.52 -12.80
CA ARG A 44 -13.92 -12.72 -12.72
C ARG A 44 -13.87 -11.71 -11.59
N SER A 45 -13.38 -12.10 -10.41
CA SER A 45 -13.21 -11.20 -9.27
C SER A 45 -12.23 -10.06 -9.60
N HIS A 46 -11.10 -10.38 -10.20
CA HIS A 46 -10.11 -9.42 -10.66
C HIS A 46 -10.71 -8.42 -11.68
N MET A 47 -11.42 -8.91 -12.67
CA MET A 47 -12.05 -8.05 -13.68
C MET A 47 -13.15 -7.16 -13.10
N ASN A 48 -13.92 -7.67 -12.14
CA ASN A 48 -14.96 -6.88 -11.45
C ASN A 48 -14.34 -5.75 -10.63
N PHE A 49 -13.24 -6.01 -9.92
CA PHE A 49 -12.50 -4.96 -9.22
C PHE A 49 -12.06 -3.85 -10.18
N TRP A 50 -11.35 -4.20 -11.27
CA TRP A 50 -10.85 -3.20 -12.21
C TRP A 50 -11.97 -2.44 -12.93
N LYS A 51 -13.07 -3.12 -13.24
CA LYS A 51 -14.26 -2.45 -13.80
C LYS A 51 -14.81 -1.41 -12.82
N GLY A 52 -14.96 -1.76 -11.54
CA GLY A 52 -15.38 -0.82 -10.50
C GLY A 52 -14.41 0.34 -10.36
N TYR A 53 -13.12 0.05 -10.28
CA TYR A 53 -12.06 1.04 -10.14
C TYR A 53 -12.08 2.08 -11.27
N TRP A 54 -12.06 1.65 -12.53
CA TRP A 54 -12.03 2.55 -13.69
C TRP A 54 -13.34 3.30 -13.96
N THR A 55 -14.43 2.94 -13.29
CA THR A 55 -15.71 3.68 -13.38
C THR A 55 -15.85 4.79 -12.35
N GLN A 56 -14.96 4.89 -11.36
CA GLN A 56 -15.03 5.92 -10.31
C GLN A 56 -14.65 7.30 -10.84
N SER A 57 -13.65 7.35 -11.70
CA SER A 57 -13.27 8.59 -12.39
C SER A 57 -12.55 8.30 -13.71
N SER A 58 -12.57 9.26 -14.59
CA SER A 58 -11.86 9.17 -15.87
C SER A 58 -11.36 10.53 -16.33
N VAL A 59 -10.25 10.51 -17.04
CA VAL A 59 -9.68 11.70 -17.71
C VAL A 59 -9.50 11.37 -19.19
N SER A 60 -9.86 12.31 -20.05
CA SER A 60 -9.59 12.21 -21.48
C SER A 60 -8.67 13.35 -21.90
N LEU A 61 -7.47 13.02 -22.31
CA LEU A 61 -6.44 13.96 -22.71
C LEU A 61 -6.22 13.90 -24.24
N PRO A 62 -6.03 15.04 -24.90
CA PRO A 62 -5.72 15.07 -26.33
C PRO A 62 -4.34 14.48 -26.63
N ASP A 63 -3.36 14.67 -25.75
CA ASP A 63 -2.03 14.09 -25.86
C ASP A 63 -2.06 12.62 -25.41
N LYS A 64 -1.72 11.72 -26.34
CA LYS A 64 -1.77 10.27 -26.09
C LYS A 64 -0.63 9.77 -25.19
N VAL A 65 0.48 10.48 -25.12
CA VAL A 65 1.60 10.14 -24.21
C VAL A 65 1.19 10.45 -22.77
N LEU A 66 0.62 11.63 -22.54
CA LEU A 66 0.10 12.02 -21.23
C LEU A 66 -1.08 11.14 -20.80
N GLN A 67 -1.98 10.79 -21.73
CA GLN A 67 -3.07 9.87 -21.42
C GLN A 67 -2.53 8.51 -20.93
N LYS A 68 -1.60 7.93 -21.66
CA LYS A 68 -0.98 6.65 -21.28
C LYS A 68 -0.24 6.74 -19.94
N GLN A 69 0.44 7.85 -19.67
CA GLN A 69 1.11 8.07 -18.39
C GLN A 69 0.10 8.13 -17.25
N TYR A 70 -0.99 8.89 -17.41
CA TYR A 70 -2.07 8.95 -16.43
C TYR A 70 -2.66 7.55 -16.15
N ASP A 71 -3.02 6.82 -17.18
CA ASP A 71 -3.61 5.48 -17.04
C ASP A 71 -2.65 4.52 -16.33
N ASN A 72 -1.34 4.58 -16.65
CA ASN A 72 -0.33 3.76 -16.00
C ASN A 72 -0.17 4.10 -14.51
N GLU A 73 -0.14 5.38 -14.15
CA GLU A 73 0.02 5.79 -12.74
C GLU A 73 -1.24 5.44 -11.93
N MET A 74 -2.43 5.65 -12.48
CA MET A 74 -3.66 5.24 -11.84
C MET A 74 -3.77 3.71 -11.70
N TYR A 75 -3.33 2.96 -12.69
CA TYR A 75 -3.22 1.50 -12.58
C TYR A 75 -2.27 1.08 -11.45
N LYS A 76 -1.08 1.67 -11.37
CA LYS A 76 -0.13 1.37 -10.30
C LYS A 76 -0.71 1.69 -8.93
N PHE A 77 -1.37 2.84 -8.80
CA PHE A 77 -2.06 3.20 -7.56
C PHE A 77 -3.10 2.16 -7.18
N GLY A 78 -4.04 1.85 -8.07
CA GLY A 78 -5.07 0.83 -7.82
C GLY A 78 -4.52 -0.59 -7.60
N ALA A 79 -3.34 -0.92 -8.12
CA ALA A 79 -2.70 -2.20 -7.87
C ALA A 79 -2.02 -2.28 -6.49
N ALA A 80 -1.52 -1.16 -5.97
CA ALA A 80 -0.74 -1.11 -4.72
C ALA A 80 -1.57 -0.64 -3.51
N ALA A 81 -2.54 0.26 -3.70
CA ALA A 81 -3.36 0.79 -2.64
C ALA A 81 -4.63 -0.04 -2.43
N ARG A 82 -4.86 -0.48 -1.21
CA ARG A 82 -6.05 -1.22 -0.76
C ARG A 82 -6.42 -0.78 0.64
N GLU A 83 -7.70 -0.78 0.95
CA GLU A 83 -8.23 -0.43 2.27
C GLU A 83 -7.68 -1.32 3.39
N ASP A 84 -7.50 -2.60 3.10
CA ASP A 84 -7.15 -3.67 4.04
C ASP A 84 -5.67 -4.08 3.98
N SER A 85 -4.87 -3.45 3.13
CA SER A 85 -3.45 -3.75 2.98
C SER A 85 -2.55 -2.73 3.69
N TYR A 86 -1.28 -3.07 3.80
CA TYR A 86 -0.27 -2.11 4.21
C TYR A 86 -0.16 -0.96 3.20
N PRO A 87 0.18 0.26 3.67
CA PRO A 87 0.36 1.40 2.79
C PRO A 87 1.43 1.17 1.72
N ILE A 88 1.37 1.97 0.68
CA ILE A 88 2.43 2.04 -0.33
C ILE A 88 3.72 2.48 0.37
N SER A 89 4.76 1.65 0.28
CA SER A 89 6.10 1.98 0.78
C SER A 89 6.80 3.01 -0.13
N LEU A 90 7.99 3.46 0.27
CA LEU A 90 8.77 4.45 -0.46
C LEU A 90 8.85 4.21 -1.98
N GLN A 91 8.99 2.96 -2.40
CA GLN A 91 9.17 2.58 -3.80
C GLN A 91 8.04 1.69 -4.32
N ALA A 92 6.99 1.51 -3.54
CA ALA A 92 5.92 0.57 -3.82
C ALA A 92 6.47 -0.85 -4.10
N VAL A 93 5.84 -1.56 -5.03
CA VAL A 93 6.24 -2.92 -5.42
C VAL A 93 7.07 -2.96 -6.72
N TRP A 94 7.20 -1.84 -7.41
CA TRP A 94 7.96 -1.72 -8.66
C TRP A 94 9.38 -1.23 -8.39
N THR A 95 10.16 -2.08 -7.75
CA THR A 95 11.59 -1.82 -7.48
C THR A 95 12.47 -2.40 -8.57
N ALA A 96 13.75 -2.06 -8.57
CA ALA A 96 14.70 -2.63 -9.51
C ALA A 96 14.87 -4.14 -9.30
N ASP A 97 14.70 -4.92 -10.34
CA ASP A 97 14.66 -6.38 -10.29
C ASP A 97 16.04 -7.03 -10.47
N ASN A 98 17.06 -6.48 -9.87
CA ASN A 98 18.42 -7.02 -9.94
C ASN A 98 18.79 -7.92 -8.76
N GLY A 99 17.80 -8.34 -7.96
CA GLY A 99 18.00 -9.17 -6.76
C GLY A 99 18.65 -8.44 -5.58
N MET A 100 18.79 -7.13 -5.67
CA MET A 100 19.31 -6.30 -4.57
C MET A 100 18.17 -5.60 -3.84
N LEU A 101 18.40 -5.30 -2.55
CA LEU A 101 17.48 -4.44 -1.82
C LEU A 101 17.43 -3.06 -2.49
N PRO A 102 16.22 -2.49 -2.64
CA PRO A 102 16.11 -1.14 -3.17
C PRO A 102 16.80 -0.11 -2.26
N PRO A 103 17.20 1.03 -2.79
CA PRO A 103 17.66 2.14 -1.97
C PRO A 103 16.64 2.44 -0.87
N TRP A 104 17.11 2.79 0.34
CA TRP A 104 16.24 3.07 1.49
C TRP A 104 15.44 1.87 2.00
N LYS A 105 15.69 0.66 1.49
CA LYS A 105 15.13 -0.63 1.96
C LYS A 105 13.60 -0.72 1.91
N GLY A 106 12.92 0.16 1.19
CA GLY A 106 11.46 0.15 1.06
C GLY A 106 10.72 0.53 2.35
N ASP A 107 11.33 1.31 3.24
CA ASP A 107 10.69 1.83 4.44
C ASP A 107 9.56 2.84 4.12
N TYR A 108 8.86 3.33 5.15
CA TYR A 108 7.84 4.36 4.99
C TYR A 108 8.45 5.74 5.19
N HIS A 109 8.36 6.56 4.15
CA HIS A 109 8.67 7.98 4.18
C HIS A 109 7.37 8.76 4.19
N HIS A 110 6.91 9.16 5.38
CA HIS A 110 5.65 9.90 5.57
C HIS A 110 5.73 11.36 5.14
N ASP A 111 6.87 11.81 4.65
CA ASP A 111 7.06 13.10 4.03
C ASP A 111 6.58 13.10 2.57
N LEU A 112 7.31 13.72 1.66
CA LEU A 112 6.93 13.89 0.26
C LEU A 112 6.49 12.58 -0.44
N ASN A 113 7.16 11.46 -0.16
CA ASN A 113 6.92 10.22 -0.89
C ASN A 113 5.51 9.66 -0.63
N THR A 114 5.15 9.46 0.62
CA THR A 114 3.81 8.97 0.98
C THR A 114 2.72 9.99 0.61
N GLN A 115 2.99 11.28 0.79
CA GLN A 115 2.07 12.34 0.43
C GLN A 115 1.71 12.28 -1.05
N LEU A 116 2.71 12.21 -1.94
CA LEU A 116 2.47 12.11 -3.39
C LEU A 116 1.87 10.78 -3.80
N SER A 117 2.24 9.67 -3.15
CA SER A 117 1.69 8.35 -3.45
C SER A 117 0.19 8.26 -3.21
N TYR A 118 -0.33 8.99 -2.20
CA TYR A 118 -1.76 8.95 -1.86
C TYR A 118 -2.56 10.14 -2.39
N TRP A 119 -1.93 11.14 -2.99
CA TRP A 119 -2.66 12.26 -3.61
C TRP A 119 -3.68 11.82 -4.67
N PRO A 120 -3.40 10.79 -5.50
CA PRO A 120 -4.36 10.29 -6.47
C PRO A 120 -5.68 9.77 -5.87
N ALA A 121 -5.69 9.34 -4.61
CA ALA A 121 -6.92 8.93 -3.93
C ALA A 121 -7.97 10.04 -3.93
N TYR A 122 -7.54 11.28 -3.71
CA TYR A 122 -8.44 12.44 -3.62
C TYR A 122 -8.76 13.02 -4.98
N THR A 123 -7.75 13.27 -5.79
CA THR A 123 -7.92 13.87 -7.13
C THR A 123 -8.60 12.93 -8.12
N GLY A 124 -8.43 11.61 -7.95
CA GLY A 124 -9.02 10.57 -8.77
C GLY A 124 -10.29 9.94 -8.20
N ASN A 125 -10.82 10.44 -7.07
CA ASN A 125 -12.01 9.89 -6.41
C ASN A 125 -11.87 8.39 -6.02
N HIS A 126 -10.66 7.97 -5.62
CA HIS A 126 -10.35 6.60 -5.17
C HIS A 126 -10.17 6.58 -3.64
N LEU A 127 -11.14 7.12 -2.91
CA LEU A 127 -11.03 7.32 -1.46
C LEU A 127 -10.91 6.00 -0.69
N GLN A 128 -11.59 4.95 -1.16
CA GLN A 128 -11.53 3.64 -0.53
C GLN A 128 -10.12 3.05 -0.59
N GLU A 129 -9.44 3.17 -1.72
CA GLU A 129 -8.06 2.74 -1.89
C GLU A 129 -7.11 3.53 -0.98
N GLY A 130 -7.40 4.81 -0.74
CA GLY A 130 -6.65 5.67 0.18
C GLY A 130 -6.77 5.28 1.65
N MET A 131 -7.84 4.59 2.04
CA MET A 131 -8.10 4.22 3.44
C MET A 131 -7.05 3.30 4.05
N GLY A 132 -6.34 2.50 3.26
CA GLY A 132 -5.28 1.63 3.77
C GLY A 132 -4.19 2.40 4.53
N TYR A 133 -3.85 3.58 4.06
CA TYR A 133 -2.92 4.47 4.75
C TYR A 133 -3.49 5.00 6.08
N LEU A 134 -4.69 5.56 6.06
CA LEU A 134 -5.33 6.11 7.26
C LEU A 134 -5.62 5.04 8.32
N ASN A 135 -6.09 3.88 7.89
CA ASN A 135 -6.32 2.73 8.77
C ASN A 135 -5.02 2.26 9.45
N THR A 136 -3.91 2.27 8.72
CA THR A 136 -2.60 1.91 9.29
C THR A 136 -2.14 2.94 10.32
N LEU A 137 -2.23 4.23 10.02
CA LEU A 137 -1.92 5.28 10.99
C LEU A 137 -2.75 5.14 12.27
N TRP A 138 -4.04 4.85 12.14
CA TRP A 138 -4.92 4.64 13.29
C TRP A 138 -4.55 3.40 14.10
N LYS A 139 -4.24 2.29 13.44
CA LYS A 139 -3.76 1.06 14.10
C LYS A 139 -2.46 1.28 14.88
N GLN A 140 -1.58 2.11 14.36
CA GLN A 140 -0.26 2.40 14.95
C GLN A 140 -0.25 3.59 15.92
N ARG A 141 -1.40 4.20 16.21
CA ARG A 141 -1.51 5.42 17.05
C ARG A 141 -0.83 5.34 18.41
N ASP A 142 -0.81 4.16 19.02
CA ASP A 142 -0.21 3.99 20.34
C ASP A 142 1.33 3.96 20.26
N VAL A 143 1.89 3.45 19.16
CA VAL A 143 3.33 3.55 18.84
C VAL A 143 3.71 5.03 18.67
N TYR A 144 2.91 5.80 17.94
CA TYR A 144 3.17 7.22 17.71
C TYR A 144 3.02 8.07 18.98
N LYS A 145 2.06 7.76 19.86
CA LYS A 145 1.95 8.40 21.20
C LYS A 145 3.16 8.10 22.06
N LYS A 146 3.63 6.84 22.07
CA LYS A 146 4.85 6.46 22.78
C LYS A 146 6.06 7.23 22.24
N TYR A 147 6.24 7.23 20.92
CA TYR A 147 7.28 7.98 20.23
C TYR A 147 7.25 9.48 20.61
N THR A 148 6.08 10.10 20.58
CA THR A 148 5.92 11.52 20.92
C THR A 148 6.37 11.80 22.36
N ARG A 149 5.99 10.96 23.31
CA ARG A 149 6.37 11.10 24.71
C ARG A 149 7.88 10.92 24.93
N GLU A 150 8.46 9.91 24.29
CA GLU A 150 9.89 9.59 24.47
C GLU A 150 10.82 10.58 23.78
N TYR A 151 10.47 11.11 22.63
CA TYR A 151 11.33 11.98 21.82
C TYR A 151 11.06 13.48 22.06
N PHE A 152 9.83 13.86 22.35
CA PHE A 152 9.45 15.27 22.51
C PHE A 152 9.10 15.63 23.96
N GLY A 153 8.97 14.66 24.87
CA GLY A 153 8.64 14.91 26.28
C GLY A 153 7.24 15.48 26.49
N THR A 154 6.33 15.27 25.55
CA THR A 154 4.96 15.83 25.58
C THR A 154 3.92 14.76 25.25
N ASP A 155 2.69 15.00 25.66
CA ASP A 155 1.56 14.21 25.19
C ASP A 155 1.14 14.65 23.79
N GLY A 156 0.58 13.69 23.05
CA GLY A 156 0.15 13.91 21.67
C GLY A 156 0.48 12.74 20.76
N MET A 157 0.32 12.95 19.48
CA MET A 157 0.61 11.93 18.48
C MET A 157 1.35 12.56 17.30
N ASN A 158 2.66 12.36 17.25
CA ASN A 158 3.47 12.72 16.10
C ASN A 158 3.85 11.45 15.32
N VAL A 159 3.61 11.46 14.03
CA VAL A 159 4.01 10.37 13.12
C VAL A 159 5.47 10.59 12.75
N PRO A 160 6.36 9.60 12.93
CA PRO A 160 7.74 9.72 12.48
C PRO A 160 7.82 9.97 10.96
N GLY A 161 8.72 10.84 10.53
CA GLY A 161 8.92 11.10 9.10
C GLY A 161 9.37 9.87 8.33
N VAL A 162 10.15 9.01 8.98
CA VAL A 162 10.61 7.71 8.46
C VAL A 162 10.35 6.63 9.50
N CYS A 163 9.66 5.56 9.12
CA CYS A 163 9.34 4.48 10.05
C CYS A 163 9.35 3.09 9.40
N THR A 164 9.33 2.09 10.27
CA THR A 164 9.18 0.68 9.92
C THR A 164 7.73 0.34 9.59
N LEU A 165 7.50 -0.89 9.14
CA LEU A 165 6.16 -1.44 8.90
C LEU A 165 5.25 -1.43 10.16
N THR A 166 5.85 -1.42 11.35
CA THR A 166 5.13 -1.38 12.64
C THR A 166 4.99 0.04 13.22
N GLY A 167 5.44 1.07 12.48
CA GLY A 167 5.34 2.46 12.89
C GLY A 167 6.49 2.97 13.77
N GLU A 168 7.45 2.10 14.12
CA GLU A 168 8.60 2.51 14.92
C GLU A 168 9.53 3.41 14.10
N PRO A 169 10.10 4.48 14.69
CA PRO A 169 11.00 5.36 13.97
C PRO A 169 12.25 4.61 13.49
N MET A 170 12.69 4.91 12.28
CA MET A 170 13.89 4.30 11.71
C MET A 170 15.15 4.94 12.27
N GLY A 171 16.02 4.14 12.90
CA GLY A 171 17.33 4.56 13.35
C GLY A 171 18.24 5.02 12.19
N GLY A 172 19.18 5.91 12.45
CA GLY A 172 20.08 6.48 11.45
C GLY A 172 19.55 7.67 10.67
N TRP A 173 18.25 7.95 10.76
CA TRP A 173 17.57 9.08 10.11
C TRP A 173 16.89 9.98 11.12
N VAL A 174 17.54 10.29 12.23
CA VAL A 174 16.98 11.02 13.36
C VAL A 174 16.37 12.36 12.93
N GLN A 175 17.05 13.12 12.10
CA GLN A 175 16.55 14.40 11.60
C GLN A 175 15.25 14.29 10.79
N TYR A 176 15.03 13.19 10.09
CA TYR A 176 13.81 12.94 9.32
C TYR A 176 12.73 12.30 10.19
N SER A 177 13.11 11.44 11.13
CA SER A 177 12.17 10.85 12.07
C SER A 177 11.52 11.91 12.96
N MET A 178 12.26 12.93 13.36
CA MET A 178 11.80 13.99 14.25
C MET A 178 11.03 15.12 13.53
N SER A 179 10.63 14.96 12.29
CA SER A 179 9.93 15.99 11.52
C SER A 179 8.49 16.22 12.01
N PRO A 180 8.19 17.20 12.86
CA PRO A 180 6.87 17.38 13.46
C PRO A 180 5.81 17.82 12.42
N THR A 181 6.23 18.48 11.35
CA THR A 181 5.35 18.99 10.29
C THR A 181 4.74 17.90 9.42
N VAL A 182 5.35 16.73 9.37
CA VAL A 182 4.85 15.58 8.61
C VAL A 182 3.46 15.16 9.05
N SER A 183 3.17 15.22 10.35
CA SER A 183 1.88 14.84 10.92
C SER A 183 0.70 15.68 10.42
N ALA A 184 0.94 16.88 9.90
CA ALA A 184 -0.10 17.73 9.33
C ALA A 184 -0.73 17.13 8.05
N TRP A 185 0.01 16.36 7.28
CA TRP A 185 -0.49 15.69 6.08
C TRP A 185 -1.50 14.58 6.38
N PRO A 186 -1.24 13.63 7.31
CA PRO A 186 -2.25 12.69 7.75
C PRO A 186 -3.54 13.35 8.24
N VAL A 187 -3.43 14.47 8.95
CA VAL A 187 -4.60 15.25 9.38
C VAL A 187 -5.37 15.80 8.18
N SER A 188 -4.67 16.40 7.20
CA SER A 188 -5.29 16.88 5.96
C SER A 188 -6.03 15.76 5.20
N TYR A 189 -5.39 14.61 5.05
CA TYR A 189 -6.00 13.45 4.39
C TYR A 189 -7.24 12.95 5.13
N THR A 190 -7.20 12.89 6.45
CA THR A 190 -8.37 12.54 7.25
C THR A 190 -9.54 13.49 6.99
N HIS A 191 -9.29 14.81 6.93
CA HIS A 191 -10.33 15.79 6.63
C HIS A 191 -10.90 15.65 5.22
N LEU A 192 -10.08 15.26 4.24
CA LEU A 192 -10.56 15.05 2.86
C LEU A 192 -11.40 13.79 2.69
N THR A 193 -11.31 12.83 3.62
CA THR A 193 -12.07 11.57 3.59
C THR A 193 -13.32 11.58 4.46
N LEU A 194 -13.44 12.54 5.36
CA LEU A 194 -14.65 12.69 6.19
C LEU A 194 -15.77 13.34 5.38
N PRO A 195 -17.03 12.90 5.60
CA PRO A 195 -18.20 13.52 4.98
C PRO A 195 -18.44 14.94 5.49
#